data_c1a2f0490eec4921d8385a892579fb9f
#
_entry.id   c1a2f0490eec4921d8385a892579fb9f
#
_cell.length_a   1.000
_cell.length_b   1.000
_cell.length_c   1.000
_cell.angle_alpha   90.00
_cell.angle_beta   90.00
_cell.angle_gamma   90.00
#
_symmetry.space_group_name_H-M   'P 1'
#
loop_
_entity.id
_entity.type
_entity.pdbx_description
1 polymer ?
#
loop_
_entity_poly.entity_id
_entity_poly.type
_entity_poly.pdbx_seq_one_letter_code
_entity_poly.pdbx_strand_id
1 'polypeptide(L)'
;MQTSQTKIFALLGLLGLASAWGGCFKDDAYNEPTEKDGAKPGPVTNVQVTNHNGAATITYTLPNSSNLLYVRAKYKTNDVLARQTQVSYYTNKVEVSGFAEKKEYEVVLTTVSRAEVESEPVIVKVNPETPVHQLVMPTVRIEPDFGGVFIACQNTLREKIGVIVITEDKNGEFKPIESRYTTNEQVAFSVRGYENEPREFGVYIVDRWGNSSDTLFETITPLFEELIDKSKFADMSVPGDEPSDYQWYMHYLWDGNTDPNSTGFHTTTIGALPKHITFDMGVSYHLSRFKTWQRGGGWYDFSHGNPKRWRVWGTNERPAADGSFNGWTMLGEFEAPAKPSGRPPYDNTAEDVAFGRNGFEFNIPPGSPKVRYIRFQVLETWSNTNFWHMIEISFWGQQ
;
A
#
# COMPACT_ATOMS: atom_id res chain seq x y z
N MET A 1 -72.88 -7.74 -8.19
CA MET A 1 -72.07 -7.55 -9.40
C MET A 1 -70.60 -7.44 -9.01
N GLN A 2 -69.99 -8.53 -8.58
CA GLN A 2 -68.59 -8.55 -8.12
C GLN A 2 -68.02 -9.95 -8.29
N THR A 3 -67.87 -10.47 -9.53
CA THR A 3 -67.25 -11.79 -9.79
C THR A 3 -66.66 -11.93 -11.21
N SER A 4 -66.27 -10.82 -11.86
CA SER A 4 -65.75 -10.92 -13.24
C SER A 4 -64.33 -10.37 -13.45
N GLN A 5 -63.69 -9.74 -12.45
CA GLN A 5 -62.33 -9.20 -12.64
C GLN A 5 -61.20 -10.10 -12.14
N THR A 6 -61.47 -11.09 -11.31
CA THR A 6 -60.42 -11.95 -10.72
C THR A 6 -59.93 -13.08 -11.65
N LYS A 7 -60.63 -13.37 -12.72
CA LYS A 7 -60.25 -14.46 -13.69
C LYS A 7 -59.35 -13.97 -14.83
N ILE A 8 -59.29 -12.69 -15.10
CA ILE A 8 -58.46 -12.12 -16.19
C ILE A 8 -57.00 -11.96 -15.73
N PHE A 9 -56.77 -11.68 -14.46
CA PHE A 9 -55.40 -11.57 -13.93
C PHE A 9 -54.69 -12.92 -13.72
N ALA A 10 -55.41 -14.01 -13.55
CA ALA A 10 -54.82 -15.36 -13.45
C ALA A 10 -54.35 -15.91 -14.79
N LEU A 11 -54.95 -15.48 -15.93
CA LEU A 11 -54.53 -15.95 -17.25
C LEU A 11 -53.35 -15.16 -17.82
N LEU A 12 -53.13 -13.93 -17.41
CA LEU A 12 -51.94 -13.13 -17.78
C LEU A 12 -50.71 -13.48 -16.95
N GLY A 13 -50.86 -14.02 -15.74
CA GLY A 13 -49.79 -14.53 -14.92
C GLY A 13 -49.19 -15.85 -15.40
N LEU A 14 -49.96 -16.69 -16.09
CA LEU A 14 -49.47 -17.98 -16.66
C LEU A 14 -48.76 -17.84 -17.99
N LEU A 15 -48.99 -16.80 -18.79
CA LEU A 15 -48.25 -16.54 -20.01
C LEU A 15 -46.89 -15.83 -19.75
N GLY A 16 -46.71 -15.19 -18.58
CA GLY A 16 -45.45 -14.55 -18.20
C GLY A 16 -44.40 -15.51 -17.67
N LEU A 17 -44.78 -16.69 -17.20
CA LEU A 17 -43.81 -17.70 -16.66
C LEU A 17 -43.26 -18.67 -17.71
N ALA A 18 -43.84 -18.72 -18.90
CA ALA A 18 -43.35 -19.62 -19.97
C ALA A 18 -42.23 -19.03 -20.83
N SER A 19 -41.92 -17.72 -20.68
CA SER A 19 -40.82 -17.05 -21.41
C SER A 19 -39.51 -16.91 -20.64
N ALA A 20 -39.40 -17.44 -19.41
CA ALA A 20 -38.19 -17.35 -18.59
C ALA A 20 -37.30 -18.62 -18.66
N TRP A 21 -37.60 -19.57 -19.51
CA TRP A 21 -36.79 -20.77 -19.76
C TRP A 21 -36.07 -20.78 -21.12
N GLY A 22 -35.80 -19.57 -21.66
CA GLY A 22 -34.75 -19.39 -22.64
C GLY A 22 -33.42 -19.41 -21.92
N GLY A 23 -32.99 -20.61 -21.51
CA GLY A 23 -31.64 -20.78 -20.95
C GLY A 23 -30.65 -20.28 -21.98
N CYS A 24 -29.65 -19.52 -21.56
CA CYS A 24 -28.42 -19.31 -22.29
C CYS A 24 -27.93 -20.69 -22.76
N PHE A 25 -28.15 -21.04 -23.97
CA PHE A 25 -27.33 -22.04 -24.66
C PHE A 25 -25.92 -21.42 -24.62
N LYS A 26 -25.06 -21.94 -23.74
CA LYS A 26 -23.63 -21.76 -23.90
C LYS A 26 -23.32 -22.34 -25.27
N ASP A 27 -22.91 -21.50 -26.18
CA ASP A 27 -22.33 -21.92 -27.43
C ASP A 27 -21.02 -22.65 -27.08
N ASP A 28 -21.07 -23.96 -26.93
CA ASP A 28 -19.90 -24.83 -26.67
C ASP A 28 -18.94 -24.81 -27.88
N ALA A 29 -19.35 -24.18 -28.99
CA ALA A 29 -18.58 -24.09 -30.23
C ALA A 29 -17.22 -23.38 -30.11
N TYR A 30 -17.04 -22.51 -29.08
CA TYR A 30 -15.75 -21.84 -28.82
C TYR A 30 -14.74 -22.69 -28.07
N ASN A 31 -15.13 -23.84 -27.51
CA ASN A 31 -14.27 -24.73 -26.74
C ASN A 31 -13.99 -26.07 -27.46
N GLU A 32 -14.47 -26.24 -28.68
CA GLU A 32 -14.17 -27.46 -29.45
C GLU A 32 -12.72 -27.41 -29.98
N PRO A 33 -12.03 -28.58 -30.02
CA PRO A 33 -10.72 -28.68 -30.64
C PRO A 33 -10.77 -28.23 -32.11
N THR A 34 -9.76 -27.49 -32.53
CA THR A 34 -9.68 -26.94 -33.91
C THR A 34 -9.45 -28.02 -34.98
N GLU A 35 -9.01 -29.20 -34.57
CA GLU A 35 -8.80 -30.38 -35.44
C GLU A 35 -9.40 -31.61 -34.78
N LYS A 36 -9.86 -32.57 -35.59
CA LYS A 36 -10.40 -33.86 -35.10
C LYS A 36 -9.41 -35.02 -35.27
N ASP A 37 -8.16 -34.70 -35.64
CA ASP A 37 -7.12 -35.73 -35.77
C ASP A 37 -6.71 -36.24 -34.38
N GLY A 38 -7.04 -37.50 -34.06
CA GLY A 38 -6.68 -38.16 -32.81
C GLY A 38 -5.21 -38.60 -32.72
N ALA A 39 -4.36 -38.20 -33.67
CA ALA A 39 -2.95 -38.55 -33.65
C ALA A 39 -2.24 -37.94 -32.45
N LYS A 40 -1.59 -38.80 -31.66
CA LYS A 40 -0.83 -38.40 -30.49
C LYS A 40 0.48 -37.70 -30.88
N PRO A 41 0.74 -36.45 -30.38
CA PRO A 41 2.01 -35.81 -30.70
C PRO A 41 3.17 -36.50 -29.97
N GLY A 42 4.41 -36.32 -30.46
CA GLY A 42 5.60 -36.81 -29.78
C GLY A 42 5.87 -36.05 -28.48
N PRO A 43 6.52 -36.65 -27.47
CA PRO A 43 6.92 -35.94 -26.24
C PRO A 43 8.04 -34.93 -26.47
N VAL A 44 8.26 -34.03 -25.53
CA VAL A 44 9.47 -33.17 -25.48
C VAL A 44 10.72 -34.01 -25.21
N THR A 45 11.88 -33.53 -25.70
CA THR A 45 13.19 -34.18 -25.50
C THR A 45 14.24 -33.16 -25.05
N ASN A 46 15.45 -33.61 -24.70
CA ASN A 46 16.58 -32.75 -24.29
C ASN A 46 16.19 -31.73 -23.22
N VAL A 47 15.51 -32.18 -22.18
CA VAL A 47 15.03 -31.33 -21.09
C VAL A 47 16.17 -30.85 -20.22
N GLN A 48 16.22 -29.54 -19.97
CA GLN A 48 17.15 -28.89 -19.03
C GLN A 48 16.36 -28.01 -18.05
N VAL A 49 16.86 -27.93 -16.82
CA VAL A 49 16.22 -27.17 -15.72
C VAL A 49 17.15 -26.06 -15.23
N THR A 50 16.62 -24.85 -15.09
CA THR A 50 17.24 -23.74 -14.39
C THR A 50 16.33 -23.35 -13.23
N ASN A 51 16.83 -23.51 -11.99
CA ASN A 51 16.07 -23.18 -10.79
C ASN A 51 16.19 -21.70 -10.43
N HIS A 52 15.09 -21.13 -9.88
CA HIS A 52 14.97 -19.76 -9.41
C HIS A 52 14.27 -19.74 -8.06
N ASN A 53 14.17 -18.58 -7.40
CA ASN A 53 13.47 -18.45 -6.13
C ASN A 53 11.98 -18.78 -6.27
N GLY A 54 11.55 -19.89 -5.66
CA GLY A 54 10.18 -20.38 -5.73
C GLY A 54 9.68 -20.72 -7.15
N ALA A 55 10.59 -20.93 -8.12
CA ALA A 55 10.29 -21.17 -9.51
C ALA A 55 11.37 -22.00 -10.22
N ALA A 56 11.07 -22.49 -11.43
CA ALA A 56 12.07 -23.07 -12.35
C ALA A 56 11.68 -22.81 -13.81
N THR A 57 12.69 -22.61 -14.63
CA THR A 57 12.56 -22.58 -16.09
C THR A 57 12.97 -23.94 -16.65
N ILE A 58 12.11 -24.58 -17.41
CA ILE A 58 12.38 -25.85 -18.06
C ILE A 58 12.49 -25.61 -19.55
N THR A 59 13.65 -25.86 -20.13
CA THR A 59 13.88 -25.78 -21.58
C THR A 59 13.87 -27.18 -22.18
N TYR A 60 13.46 -27.30 -23.42
CA TYR A 60 13.29 -28.58 -24.09
C TYR A 60 13.36 -28.44 -25.61
N THR A 61 13.50 -29.57 -26.30
CA THR A 61 13.33 -29.67 -27.75
C THR A 61 11.92 -30.14 -28.04
N LEU A 62 11.18 -29.40 -28.91
CA LEU A 62 9.85 -29.77 -29.36
C LEU A 62 9.91 -30.94 -30.35
N PRO A 63 8.91 -31.85 -30.37
CA PRO A 63 8.82 -32.89 -31.36
C PRO A 63 8.49 -32.32 -32.76
N ASN A 64 8.88 -33.02 -33.79
CA ASN A 64 8.48 -32.69 -35.15
C ASN A 64 7.06 -33.24 -35.45
N SER A 65 6.06 -32.69 -34.77
CA SER A 65 4.65 -33.07 -34.92
C SER A 65 3.86 -31.90 -35.53
N SER A 66 3.32 -32.10 -36.72
CA SER A 66 2.60 -31.05 -37.47
C SER A 66 1.32 -30.57 -36.79
N ASN A 67 0.73 -31.40 -35.94
CA ASN A 67 -0.49 -31.11 -35.17
C ASN A 67 -0.24 -30.51 -33.77
N LEU A 68 0.99 -30.18 -33.41
CA LEU A 68 1.36 -29.62 -32.10
C LEU A 68 0.72 -28.24 -31.90
N LEU A 69 0.08 -28.01 -30.73
CA LEU A 69 -0.54 -26.75 -30.37
C LEU A 69 0.23 -26.05 -29.22
N TYR A 70 0.49 -26.75 -28.10
CA TYR A 70 1.19 -26.21 -26.94
C TYR A 70 1.88 -27.32 -26.12
N VAL A 71 2.74 -26.88 -25.19
CA VAL A 71 3.30 -27.72 -24.13
C VAL A 71 2.60 -27.36 -22.81
N ARG A 72 2.15 -28.37 -22.07
CA ARG A 72 1.52 -28.27 -20.77
C ARG A 72 2.45 -28.79 -19.70
N ALA A 73 2.66 -28.00 -18.64
CA ALA A 73 3.34 -28.41 -17.42
C ALA A 73 2.30 -28.53 -16.29
N LYS A 74 2.17 -29.71 -15.69
CA LYS A 74 1.34 -29.95 -14.51
C LYS A 74 2.26 -30.24 -13.32
N TYR A 75 2.04 -29.57 -12.19
CA TYR A 75 2.89 -29.73 -10.99
C TYR A 75 2.12 -29.35 -9.72
N LYS A 76 2.63 -29.80 -8.56
CA LYS A 76 2.15 -29.34 -7.24
C LYS A 76 3.10 -28.29 -6.68
N THR A 77 2.56 -27.22 -6.12
CA THR A 77 3.36 -26.15 -5.48
C THR A 77 3.54 -26.36 -3.99
N ASN A 78 2.62 -27.16 -3.40
CA ASN A 78 2.65 -27.69 -2.04
C ASN A 78 1.85 -29.00 -2.01
N ASP A 79 1.62 -29.57 -0.85
CA ASP A 79 0.95 -30.88 -0.72
C ASP A 79 -0.53 -30.86 -1.15
N VAL A 80 -1.15 -29.67 -1.21
CA VAL A 80 -2.60 -29.50 -1.47
C VAL A 80 -2.85 -28.91 -2.85
N LEU A 81 -2.05 -27.93 -3.29
CA LEU A 81 -2.34 -27.11 -4.46
C LEU A 81 -1.61 -27.63 -5.71
N ALA A 82 -2.39 -28.05 -6.70
CA ALA A 82 -1.90 -28.38 -8.04
C ALA A 82 -2.05 -27.17 -8.97
N ARG A 83 -1.06 -26.98 -9.84
CA ARG A 83 -1.04 -25.93 -10.87
C ARG A 83 -0.74 -26.52 -12.24
N GLN A 84 -1.13 -25.75 -13.26
CA GLN A 84 -0.72 -26.03 -14.63
C GLN A 84 -0.34 -24.73 -15.33
N THR A 85 0.66 -24.84 -16.21
CA THR A 85 1.10 -23.76 -17.12
C THR A 85 1.10 -24.28 -18.53
N GLN A 86 0.71 -23.46 -19.50
CA GLN A 86 0.70 -23.79 -20.91
C GLN A 86 1.52 -22.77 -21.69
N VAL A 87 2.33 -23.24 -22.63
CA VAL A 87 3.13 -22.38 -23.51
C VAL A 87 2.99 -22.84 -24.95
N SER A 88 2.82 -21.90 -25.86
CA SER A 88 2.67 -22.17 -27.29
C SER A 88 3.87 -22.91 -27.85
N TYR A 89 3.64 -23.69 -28.93
CA TYR A 89 4.70 -24.38 -29.69
C TYR A 89 5.73 -23.43 -30.33
N TYR A 90 5.53 -22.13 -30.27
CA TYR A 90 6.54 -21.14 -30.72
C TYR A 90 7.67 -20.93 -29.71
N THR A 91 7.58 -21.49 -28.51
CA THR A 91 8.63 -21.41 -27.49
C THR A 91 9.08 -22.80 -27.06
N ASN A 92 10.37 -22.94 -26.77
CA ASN A 92 11.00 -24.15 -26.28
C ASN A 92 11.27 -24.13 -24.79
N LYS A 93 10.57 -23.30 -24.04
CA LYS A 93 10.69 -23.18 -22.58
C LYS A 93 9.32 -22.97 -21.92
N VAL A 94 9.20 -23.51 -20.70
CA VAL A 94 8.08 -23.26 -19.80
C VAL A 94 8.60 -22.84 -18.42
N GLU A 95 7.98 -21.84 -17.82
CA GLU A 95 8.23 -21.43 -16.44
C GLU A 95 7.19 -22.07 -15.53
N VAL A 96 7.64 -22.71 -14.46
CA VAL A 96 6.82 -23.25 -13.38
C VAL A 96 7.16 -22.50 -12.11
N SER A 97 6.13 -22.01 -11.38
CA SER A 97 6.32 -21.07 -10.27
C SER A 97 5.27 -21.24 -9.19
N GLY A 98 5.51 -20.62 -8.02
CA GLY A 98 4.62 -20.69 -6.86
C GLY A 98 4.98 -21.84 -5.92
N PHE A 99 6.17 -22.39 -6.00
CA PHE A 99 6.64 -23.40 -5.06
C PHE A 99 6.82 -22.78 -3.67
N ALA A 100 6.22 -23.46 -2.66
CA ALA A 100 6.17 -22.94 -1.29
C ALA A 100 7.49 -23.12 -0.51
N GLU A 101 8.32 -24.07 -0.91
CA GLU A 101 9.52 -24.47 -0.18
C GLU A 101 10.68 -24.77 -1.13
N LYS A 102 11.90 -24.71 -0.60
CA LYS A 102 13.10 -25.20 -1.25
C LYS A 102 13.19 -26.72 -1.06
N LYS A 103 12.63 -27.49 -1.98
CA LYS A 103 12.70 -28.95 -2.04
C LYS A 103 12.57 -29.44 -3.49
N GLU A 104 12.75 -30.76 -3.70
CA GLU A 104 12.51 -31.38 -5.00
C GLU A 104 11.01 -31.48 -5.26
N TYR A 105 10.59 -31.09 -6.47
CA TYR A 105 9.24 -31.24 -6.98
C TYR A 105 9.24 -31.93 -8.33
N GLU A 106 8.15 -32.65 -8.63
CA GLU A 106 7.94 -33.26 -9.92
C GLU A 106 7.06 -32.35 -10.79
N VAL A 107 7.47 -32.14 -12.04
CA VAL A 107 6.73 -31.46 -13.09
C VAL A 107 6.49 -32.45 -14.21
N VAL A 108 5.24 -32.62 -14.57
CA VAL A 108 4.82 -33.49 -15.68
C VAL A 108 4.63 -32.61 -16.93
N LEU A 109 5.46 -32.80 -17.94
CA LEU A 109 5.36 -32.15 -19.22
C LEU A 109 4.64 -33.06 -20.23
N THR A 110 3.65 -32.51 -20.93
CA THR A 110 3.00 -33.12 -22.08
C THR A 110 2.95 -32.13 -23.22
N THR A 111 3.16 -32.57 -24.42
CA THR A 111 2.78 -31.81 -25.62
C THR A 111 1.30 -32.11 -25.92
N VAL A 112 0.59 -31.13 -26.43
CA VAL A 112 -0.84 -31.23 -26.73
C VAL A 112 -1.09 -30.83 -28.16
N SER A 113 -1.85 -31.67 -28.89
CA SER A 113 -2.23 -31.41 -30.27
C SER A 113 -3.40 -30.42 -30.37
N ARG A 114 -3.70 -29.97 -31.60
CA ARG A 114 -4.88 -29.12 -31.88
C ARG A 114 -6.21 -29.84 -31.67
N ALA A 115 -6.16 -31.18 -31.58
CA ALA A 115 -7.31 -32.01 -31.18
C ALA A 115 -7.35 -32.29 -29.67
N GLU A 116 -6.58 -31.56 -28.84
CA GLU A 116 -6.46 -31.74 -27.38
C GLU A 116 -5.96 -33.13 -26.93
N VAL A 117 -5.22 -33.84 -27.79
CA VAL A 117 -4.60 -35.13 -27.46
C VAL A 117 -3.24 -34.90 -26.84
N GLU A 118 -3.02 -35.43 -25.60
CA GLU A 118 -1.75 -35.35 -24.90
C GLU A 118 -0.73 -36.41 -25.34
N SER A 119 0.54 -36.05 -25.38
CA SER A 119 1.67 -36.98 -25.60
C SER A 119 1.86 -37.93 -24.44
N GLU A 120 2.82 -38.87 -24.54
CA GLU A 120 3.40 -39.51 -23.37
C GLU A 120 3.99 -38.45 -22.45
N PRO A 121 3.81 -38.58 -21.11
CA PRO A 121 4.32 -37.61 -20.15
C PRO A 121 5.83 -37.74 -20.01
N VAL A 122 6.50 -36.60 -19.83
CA VAL A 122 7.92 -36.50 -19.43
C VAL A 122 7.97 -35.94 -18.01
N ILE A 123 8.44 -36.75 -17.06
CA ILE A 123 8.57 -36.33 -15.66
C ILE A 123 9.92 -35.62 -15.50
N VAL A 124 9.86 -34.39 -15.00
CA VAL A 124 11.02 -33.53 -14.77
C VAL A 124 11.10 -33.19 -13.30
N LYS A 125 12.30 -33.37 -12.70
CA LYS A 125 12.57 -32.95 -11.34
C LYS A 125 13.12 -31.52 -11.32
N VAL A 126 12.52 -30.65 -10.50
CA VAL A 126 12.98 -29.29 -10.26
C VAL A 126 13.32 -29.10 -8.78
N ASN A 127 14.31 -28.27 -8.48
CA ASN A 127 14.74 -27.93 -7.12
C ASN A 127 14.74 -26.40 -6.96
N PRO A 128 13.57 -25.75 -6.83
CA PRO A 128 13.51 -24.30 -6.70
C PRO A 128 14.36 -23.80 -5.55
N GLU A 129 14.97 -22.62 -5.73
CA GLU A 129 15.66 -21.93 -4.65
C GLU A 129 14.63 -21.38 -3.64
N THR A 130 15.11 -20.98 -2.47
CA THR A 130 14.27 -20.47 -1.36
C THR A 130 13.29 -19.40 -1.86
N PRO A 131 11.97 -19.58 -1.68
CA PRO A 131 10.95 -18.61 -2.13
C PRO A 131 11.02 -17.30 -1.35
N VAL A 132 10.50 -16.22 -1.94
CA VAL A 132 10.64 -14.85 -1.42
C VAL A 132 10.09 -14.68 0.00
N HIS A 133 8.95 -15.28 0.33
CA HIS A 133 8.36 -15.15 1.68
C HIS A 133 9.28 -15.73 2.77
N GLN A 134 10.02 -16.79 2.46
CA GLN A 134 11.01 -17.37 3.38
C GLN A 134 12.34 -16.59 3.40
N LEU A 135 12.70 -15.89 2.32
CA LEU A 135 13.89 -15.04 2.30
C LEU A 135 13.68 -13.73 3.07
N VAL A 136 12.50 -13.16 2.99
CA VAL A 136 12.18 -11.89 3.68
C VAL A 136 11.97 -12.10 5.17
N MET A 137 11.35 -13.19 5.59
CA MET A 137 10.96 -13.45 6.98
C MET A 137 12.10 -13.29 7.99
N PRO A 138 13.33 -13.81 7.79
CA PRO A 138 14.45 -13.63 8.72
C PRO A 138 14.92 -12.18 8.88
N THR A 139 14.47 -11.26 8.00
CA THR A 139 14.82 -9.84 8.05
C THR A 139 13.77 -9.00 8.76
N VAL A 140 12.63 -9.60 9.13
CA VAL A 140 11.53 -8.91 9.82
C VAL A 140 11.97 -8.49 11.22
N ARG A 141 11.68 -7.24 11.56
CA ARG A 141 11.84 -6.69 12.91
C ARG A 141 10.52 -6.07 13.35
N ILE A 142 10.20 -6.29 14.62
CA ILE A 142 9.06 -5.69 15.32
C ILE A 142 9.67 -4.90 16.48
N GLU A 143 9.53 -3.57 16.45
CA GLU A 143 10.12 -2.68 17.44
C GLU A 143 9.02 -1.82 18.09
N PRO A 144 9.17 -1.40 19.35
CA PRO A 144 8.24 -0.46 19.97
C PRO A 144 8.19 0.85 19.18
N ASP A 145 6.97 1.35 18.96
CA ASP A 145 6.72 2.69 18.40
C ASP A 145 5.64 3.39 19.23
N PHE A 146 5.48 4.67 19.00
CA PHE A 146 4.46 5.48 19.66
C PHE A 146 3.05 4.97 19.33
N GLY A 147 2.31 4.60 20.38
CA GLY A 147 0.96 4.04 20.24
C GLY A 147 0.90 2.73 19.47
N GLY A 148 2.00 1.96 19.36
CA GLY A 148 2.00 0.72 18.62
C GLY A 148 3.37 0.10 18.34
N VAL A 149 3.55 -0.40 17.11
CA VAL A 149 4.77 -1.09 16.68
C VAL A 149 5.28 -0.56 15.35
N PHE A 150 6.59 -0.52 15.22
CA PHE A 150 7.30 -0.28 13.96
C PHE A 150 7.72 -1.61 13.35
N ILE A 151 7.36 -1.83 12.09
CA ILE A 151 7.68 -3.03 11.33
C ILE A 151 8.67 -2.67 10.24
N ALA A 152 9.77 -3.43 10.15
CA ALA A 152 10.73 -3.28 9.06
C ALA A 152 11.15 -4.65 8.52
N CYS A 153 11.38 -4.74 7.21
CA CYS A 153 11.96 -5.91 6.56
C CYS A 153 12.63 -5.56 5.22
N GLN A 154 13.40 -6.50 4.66
CA GLN A 154 14.10 -6.34 3.39
C GLN A 154 13.61 -7.35 2.35
N ASN A 155 13.13 -6.84 1.23
CA ASN A 155 12.69 -7.59 0.05
C ASN A 155 13.72 -7.41 -1.08
N THR A 156 14.88 -8.03 -0.93
CA THR A 156 16.03 -7.87 -1.85
C THR A 156 15.72 -8.28 -3.28
N LEU A 157 14.80 -9.20 -3.47
CA LEU A 157 14.35 -9.64 -4.81
C LEU A 157 13.36 -8.69 -5.46
N ARG A 158 12.80 -7.72 -4.70
CA ARG A 158 11.75 -6.80 -5.17
C ARG A 158 10.53 -7.52 -5.76
N GLU A 159 10.28 -8.73 -5.30
CA GLU A 159 9.08 -9.48 -5.66
C GLU A 159 7.85 -8.93 -4.94
N LYS A 160 6.67 -9.19 -5.50
CA LYS A 160 5.41 -8.79 -4.87
C LYS A 160 5.17 -9.61 -3.60
N ILE A 161 5.24 -8.96 -2.45
CA ILE A 161 4.97 -9.55 -1.13
C ILE A 161 3.88 -8.78 -0.41
N GLY A 162 3.22 -9.45 0.56
CA GLY A 162 2.40 -8.84 1.60
C GLY A 162 3.07 -9.04 2.96
N VAL A 163 3.25 -7.95 3.70
CA VAL A 163 3.65 -7.97 5.11
C VAL A 163 2.37 -7.86 5.94
N ILE A 164 2.01 -8.92 6.65
CA ILE A 164 0.77 -9.01 7.41
C ILE A 164 1.08 -8.92 8.88
N VAL A 165 0.48 -7.94 9.56
CA VAL A 165 0.62 -7.74 11.00
C VAL A 165 -0.64 -8.21 11.69
N ILE A 166 -0.48 -9.01 12.73
CA ILE A 166 -1.57 -9.58 13.53
C ILE A 166 -1.38 -9.25 15.01
N THR A 167 -2.47 -9.19 15.74
CA THR A 167 -2.49 -9.17 17.21
C THR A 167 -3.79 -9.78 17.71
N GLU A 168 -3.85 -10.09 19.00
CA GLU A 168 -5.06 -10.62 19.62
C GLU A 168 -6.21 -9.59 19.61
N ASP A 169 -7.39 -10.08 19.27
CA ASP A 169 -8.63 -9.34 19.45
C ASP A 169 -9.18 -9.50 20.90
N LYS A 170 -10.37 -8.97 21.16
CA LYS A 170 -11.03 -9.05 22.48
C LYS A 170 -11.35 -10.48 22.94
N ASN A 171 -11.30 -11.44 22.05
CA ASN A 171 -11.57 -12.86 22.33
C ASN A 171 -10.29 -13.68 22.46
N GLY A 172 -9.10 -13.06 22.35
CA GLY A 172 -7.81 -13.74 22.35
C GLY A 172 -7.48 -14.43 21.02
N GLU A 173 -8.15 -14.06 19.91
CA GLU A 173 -7.87 -14.60 18.61
C GLU A 173 -6.94 -13.65 17.83
N PHE A 174 -5.84 -14.16 17.26
CA PHE A 174 -4.97 -13.39 16.39
C PHE A 174 -5.67 -13.04 15.07
N LYS A 175 -5.75 -11.75 14.76
CA LYS A 175 -6.36 -11.24 13.53
C LYS A 175 -5.47 -10.23 12.83
N PRO A 176 -5.51 -10.19 11.50
CA PRO A 176 -4.84 -9.13 10.74
C PRO A 176 -5.35 -7.75 11.14
N ILE A 177 -4.41 -6.87 11.48
CA ILE A 177 -4.66 -5.47 11.83
C ILE A 177 -4.11 -4.51 10.78
N GLU A 178 -3.06 -4.94 10.04
CA GLU A 178 -2.49 -4.18 8.94
C GLU A 178 -1.95 -5.16 7.89
N SER A 179 -2.03 -4.76 6.61
CA SER A 179 -1.53 -5.52 5.48
C SER A 179 -0.90 -4.60 4.45
N ARG A 180 0.41 -4.72 4.24
CA ARG A 180 1.18 -3.92 3.27
C ARG A 180 1.64 -4.76 2.11
N TYR A 181 1.06 -4.54 0.93
CA TYR A 181 1.47 -5.18 -0.31
C TYR A 181 2.44 -4.27 -1.07
N THR A 182 3.63 -4.77 -1.39
CA THR A 182 4.69 -3.96 -1.99
C THR A 182 5.68 -4.78 -2.80
N THR A 183 6.45 -4.09 -3.66
CA THR A 183 7.64 -4.59 -4.35
C THR A 183 8.90 -3.81 -3.91
N ASN A 184 8.77 -2.90 -2.94
CA ASN A 184 9.91 -2.12 -2.47
C ASN A 184 10.96 -3.03 -1.83
N GLU A 185 12.22 -2.68 -2.02
CA GLU A 185 13.34 -3.41 -1.41
C GLU A 185 13.36 -3.24 0.11
N GLN A 186 13.20 -2.00 0.58
CA GLN A 186 13.05 -1.70 2.00
C GLN A 186 11.59 -1.45 2.32
N VAL A 187 11.09 -2.16 3.30
CA VAL A 187 9.71 -2.01 3.81
C VAL A 187 9.80 -1.55 5.25
N ALA A 188 9.18 -0.42 5.56
CA ALA A 188 9.14 0.15 6.90
C ALA A 188 7.82 0.91 7.09
N PHE A 189 7.10 0.63 8.19
CA PHE A 189 5.85 1.31 8.53
C PHE A 189 5.49 1.09 10.01
N SER A 190 4.67 2.00 10.53
CA SER A 190 4.12 1.92 11.89
C SER A 190 2.69 1.41 11.87
N VAL A 191 2.31 0.64 12.89
CA VAL A 191 0.94 0.22 13.18
C VAL A 191 0.58 0.80 14.55
N ARG A 192 -0.48 1.60 14.63
CA ARG A 192 -0.83 2.42 15.81
C ARG A 192 -2.27 2.16 16.27
N GLY A 193 -2.64 2.77 17.39
CA GLY A 193 -3.97 2.65 17.99
C GLY A 193 -4.02 1.71 19.19
N TYR A 194 -2.87 1.50 19.83
CA TYR A 194 -2.70 0.65 21.01
C TYR A 194 -2.22 1.43 22.20
N GLU A 195 -2.72 1.06 23.37
CA GLU A 195 -2.34 1.63 24.65
C GLU A 195 -0.91 1.22 25.05
N ASN A 196 -0.30 1.97 25.97
CA ASN A 196 1.02 1.68 26.53
C ASN A 196 0.96 0.50 27.52
N GLU A 197 0.54 -0.67 27.02
CA GLU A 197 0.45 -1.93 27.75
C GLU A 197 1.09 -3.06 26.95
N PRO A 198 1.75 -4.05 27.60
CA PRO A 198 2.33 -5.20 26.90
C PRO A 198 1.30 -5.93 26.05
N ARG A 199 1.61 -6.14 24.78
CA ARG A 199 0.75 -6.83 23.80
C ARG A 199 1.60 -7.67 22.87
N GLU A 200 1.09 -8.85 22.50
CA GLU A 200 1.75 -9.69 21.51
C GLU A 200 1.35 -9.28 20.09
N PHE A 201 2.36 -8.99 19.27
CA PHE A 201 2.22 -8.72 17.85
C PHE A 201 2.89 -9.83 17.06
N GLY A 202 2.25 -10.26 15.98
CA GLY A 202 2.80 -11.22 15.05
C GLY A 202 2.98 -10.61 13.67
N VAL A 203 4.02 -11.03 12.94
CA VAL A 203 4.24 -10.63 11.54
C VAL A 203 4.57 -11.87 10.72
N TYR A 204 3.91 -12.00 9.56
CA TYR A 204 4.25 -13.01 8.56
C TYR A 204 4.22 -12.41 7.16
N ILE A 205 4.94 -13.08 6.26
CA ILE A 205 5.09 -12.64 4.88
C ILE A 205 4.28 -13.57 3.96
N VAL A 206 3.54 -12.99 3.03
CA VAL A 206 2.85 -13.73 1.97
C VAL A 206 3.42 -13.37 0.61
N ASP A 207 3.54 -14.34 -0.30
CA ASP A 207 3.92 -14.10 -1.68
C ASP A 207 2.69 -13.88 -2.58
N ARG A 208 2.93 -13.57 -3.87
CA ARG A 208 1.86 -13.39 -4.87
C ARG A 208 1.07 -14.66 -5.17
N TRP A 209 1.55 -15.82 -4.71
CA TRP A 209 0.92 -17.12 -4.95
C TRP A 209 0.07 -17.58 -3.76
N GLY A 210 0.10 -16.83 -2.66
CA GLY A 210 -0.61 -17.13 -1.41
C GLY A 210 0.16 -18.07 -0.48
N ASN A 211 1.44 -18.33 -0.73
CA ASN A 211 2.28 -19.01 0.24
C ASN A 211 2.65 -18.05 1.36
N SER A 212 2.67 -18.53 2.61
CA SER A 212 3.00 -17.76 3.79
C SER A 212 4.27 -18.30 4.48
N SER A 213 5.02 -17.40 5.10
CA SER A 213 6.09 -17.76 6.03
C SER A 213 5.53 -18.25 7.36
N ASP A 214 6.43 -18.67 8.25
CA ASP A 214 6.15 -18.71 9.68
C ASP A 214 5.86 -17.30 10.19
N THR A 215 5.27 -17.19 11.39
CA THR A 215 4.97 -15.92 12.04
C THR A 215 6.01 -15.61 13.11
N LEU A 216 6.62 -14.43 13.05
CA LEU A 216 7.41 -13.88 14.15
C LEU A 216 6.46 -13.24 15.16
N PHE A 217 6.54 -13.66 16.40
CA PHE A 217 5.81 -13.05 17.51
C PHE A 217 6.75 -12.33 18.46
N GLU A 218 6.35 -11.12 18.88
CA GLU A 218 7.06 -10.32 19.88
C GLU A 218 6.06 -9.66 20.82
N THR A 219 6.33 -9.72 22.13
CA THR A 219 5.56 -8.96 23.12
C THR A 219 6.16 -7.56 23.23
N ILE A 220 5.42 -6.57 22.77
CA ILE A 220 5.84 -5.18 22.73
C ILE A 220 4.95 -4.34 23.66
N THR A 221 5.55 -3.45 24.42
CA THR A 221 4.85 -2.35 25.09
C THR A 221 4.97 -1.11 24.20
N PRO A 222 3.87 -0.66 23.55
CA PRO A 222 3.87 0.55 22.75
C PRO A 222 4.37 1.75 23.54
N LEU A 223 5.12 2.65 22.91
CA LEU A 223 5.53 3.89 23.56
C LEU A 223 4.31 4.77 23.82
N PHE A 224 4.27 5.46 24.95
CA PHE A 224 3.20 6.40 25.26
C PHE A 224 3.20 7.54 24.25
N GLU A 225 2.01 7.91 23.79
CA GLU A 225 1.79 9.03 22.88
C GLU A 225 0.58 9.84 23.34
N GLU A 226 0.72 11.14 23.38
CA GLU A 226 -0.40 12.05 23.60
C GLU A 226 -0.48 13.13 22.53
N LEU A 227 -1.69 13.65 22.27
CA LEU A 227 -1.87 14.89 21.51
C LEU A 227 -1.31 16.04 22.36
N ILE A 228 -0.36 16.79 21.80
CA ILE A 228 0.29 17.90 22.50
C ILE A 228 -0.72 19.02 22.74
N ASP A 229 -0.75 19.51 23.98
CA ASP A 229 -1.63 20.58 24.43
C ASP A 229 -1.33 21.91 23.69
N LYS A 230 -2.15 22.23 22.71
CA LYS A 230 -2.02 23.41 21.86
C LYS A 230 -2.27 24.73 22.61
N SER A 231 -2.88 24.70 23.80
CA SER A 231 -3.07 25.90 24.61
C SER A 231 -1.75 26.53 25.07
N LYS A 232 -0.66 25.76 25.02
CA LYS A 232 0.70 26.21 25.33
C LYS A 232 1.47 26.74 24.12
N PHE A 233 0.91 26.63 22.91
CA PHE A 233 1.58 27.08 21.71
C PHE A 233 1.59 28.60 21.62
N ALA A 234 2.70 29.14 21.17
CA ALA A 234 2.90 30.57 21.00
C ALA A 234 3.69 30.90 19.73
N ASP A 235 3.38 32.03 19.13
CA ASP A 235 4.18 32.62 18.07
C ASP A 235 5.60 32.91 18.61
N MET A 236 6.61 32.42 17.89
CA MET A 236 8.02 32.63 18.20
C MET A 236 8.78 33.17 16.99
N SER A 237 8.14 34.05 16.22
CA SER A 237 8.71 34.62 15.01
C SER A 237 10.07 35.28 15.28
N VAL A 238 11.03 34.97 14.41
CA VAL A 238 12.39 35.52 14.40
C VAL A 238 12.71 36.13 13.03
N PRO A 239 13.78 36.92 12.88
CA PRO A 239 14.19 37.42 11.57
C PRO A 239 14.28 36.34 10.51
N GLY A 240 13.69 36.57 9.34
CA GLY A 240 13.62 35.59 8.25
C GLY A 240 12.36 34.72 8.24
N ASP A 241 11.57 34.70 9.32
CA ASP A 241 10.24 34.11 9.31
C ASP A 241 9.26 34.96 8.49
N GLU A 242 8.34 34.28 7.83
CA GLU A 242 7.29 34.94 7.05
C GLU A 242 6.20 35.52 7.96
N PRO A 243 5.86 36.81 7.79
CA PRO A 243 4.73 37.38 8.50
C PRO A 243 3.40 36.83 7.97
N SER A 244 2.39 36.86 8.84
CA SER A 244 1.00 36.57 8.44
C SER A 244 0.41 37.66 7.57
N ASP A 245 -0.49 37.29 6.64
CA ASP A 245 -1.22 38.19 5.76
C ASP A 245 -2.72 37.87 5.74
N TYR A 246 -3.52 38.75 5.14
CA TYR A 246 -4.99 38.58 5.01
C TYR A 246 -5.74 38.38 6.33
N GLN A 247 -5.20 38.76 7.47
CA GLN A 247 -5.72 38.49 8.82
C GLN A 247 -5.76 36.99 9.16
N TRP A 248 -4.95 36.18 8.47
CA TRP A 248 -4.74 34.77 8.72
C TRP A 248 -3.50 34.60 9.60
N TYR A 249 -3.69 34.72 10.93
CA TYR A 249 -2.61 34.76 11.91
C TYR A 249 -2.17 33.37 12.32
N MET A 250 -0.94 33.28 12.87
CA MET A 250 -0.30 32.02 13.24
C MET A 250 -1.10 31.21 14.26
N HIS A 251 -1.80 31.87 15.20
CA HIS A 251 -2.56 31.18 16.23
C HIS A 251 -3.74 30.35 15.67
N TYR A 252 -4.21 30.62 14.46
CA TYR A 252 -5.22 29.79 13.78
C TYR A 252 -4.66 28.41 13.35
N LEU A 253 -3.34 28.20 13.33
CA LEU A 253 -2.74 26.89 13.04
C LEU A 253 -2.94 25.87 14.16
N TRP A 254 -3.34 26.30 15.34
CA TRP A 254 -3.52 25.42 16.50
C TRP A 254 -4.74 25.77 17.35
N ASP A 255 -5.77 26.41 16.77
CA ASP A 255 -7.01 26.73 17.45
C ASP A 255 -7.98 25.54 17.57
N GLY A 256 -7.62 24.41 16.97
CA GLY A 256 -8.38 23.16 16.96
C GLY A 256 -9.46 23.10 15.87
N ASN A 257 -9.56 24.11 15.01
CA ASN A 257 -10.54 24.15 13.95
C ASN A 257 -9.98 23.52 12.66
N THR A 258 -10.46 22.35 12.32
CA THR A 258 -10.05 21.58 11.12
C THR A 258 -10.98 21.76 9.93
N ASP A 259 -11.97 22.65 10.01
CA ASP A 259 -12.87 22.92 8.87
C ASP A 259 -12.06 23.51 7.70
N PRO A 260 -12.02 22.85 6.53
CA PRO A 260 -11.23 23.30 5.39
C PRO A 260 -11.65 24.67 4.84
N ASN A 261 -12.83 25.17 5.23
CA ASN A 261 -13.33 26.50 4.86
C ASN A 261 -13.06 27.58 5.94
N SER A 262 -12.44 27.20 7.06
CA SER A 262 -12.13 28.12 8.15
C SER A 262 -10.93 29.00 7.82
N THR A 263 -10.63 29.91 8.76
CA THR A 263 -9.41 30.70 8.76
C THR A 263 -8.26 29.86 9.29
N GLY A 264 -7.08 30.01 8.71
CA GLY A 264 -5.85 29.37 9.15
C GLY A 264 -4.70 30.39 9.13
N PHE A 265 -3.50 29.94 8.80
CA PHE A 265 -2.33 30.79 8.57
C PHE A 265 -2.10 31.03 7.07
N HIS A 266 -1.68 32.24 6.71
CA HIS A 266 -1.31 32.60 5.34
C HIS A 266 -0.08 33.51 5.33
N THR A 267 0.95 33.17 4.54
CA THR A 267 2.14 34.00 4.36
C THR A 267 1.87 35.16 3.41
N THR A 268 2.77 36.15 3.39
CA THR A 268 2.74 37.17 2.35
C THR A 268 2.93 36.58 0.97
N THR A 269 2.48 37.32 -0.06
CA THR A 269 2.71 36.99 -1.48
C THR A 269 4.00 37.62 -2.02
N ILE A 270 4.82 38.21 -1.17
CA ILE A 270 6.09 38.84 -1.53
C ILE A 270 7.25 37.85 -1.40
N GLY A 271 8.19 37.87 -2.32
CA GLY A 271 9.33 36.94 -2.31
C GLY A 271 9.04 35.60 -2.95
N ALA A 272 9.89 34.63 -2.73
CA ALA A 272 9.81 33.28 -3.28
C ALA A 272 9.93 32.21 -2.18
N LEU A 273 9.51 30.99 -2.46
CA LEU A 273 9.82 29.83 -1.62
C LEU A 273 11.34 29.52 -1.68
N PRO A 274 11.95 28.95 -0.62
CA PRO A 274 11.31 28.45 0.60
C PRO A 274 10.94 29.57 1.59
N LYS A 275 9.81 29.41 2.25
CA LYS A 275 9.29 30.28 3.31
C LYS A 275 9.03 29.47 4.58
N HIS A 276 9.35 30.03 5.74
CA HIS A 276 9.17 29.33 7.01
C HIS A 276 8.53 30.20 8.08
N ILE A 277 8.01 29.54 9.09
CA ILE A 277 7.52 30.14 10.33
C ILE A 277 8.14 29.38 11.52
N THR A 278 8.26 30.04 12.65
CA THR A 278 8.76 29.48 13.89
C THR A 278 7.75 29.67 15.02
N PHE A 279 7.49 28.62 15.80
CA PHE A 279 6.60 28.68 16.96
C PHE A 279 7.13 27.83 18.11
N ASP A 280 6.66 28.13 19.32
CA ASP A 280 6.97 27.49 20.57
C ASP A 280 5.82 26.55 20.96
N MET A 281 6.08 25.28 21.23
CA MET A 281 5.09 24.34 21.76
C MET A 281 4.90 24.46 23.29
N GLY A 282 5.63 25.38 23.94
CA GLY A 282 5.57 25.63 25.38
C GLY A 282 6.35 24.64 26.24
N VAL A 283 6.41 23.39 25.85
CA VAL A 283 7.08 22.28 26.53
C VAL A 283 7.85 21.43 25.53
N SER A 284 8.90 20.75 26.00
CA SER A 284 9.71 19.87 25.16
C SER A 284 9.10 18.49 25.04
N TYR A 285 9.05 17.95 23.83
CA TYR A 285 8.52 16.62 23.49
C TYR A 285 9.47 15.82 22.60
N HIS A 286 9.50 14.51 22.81
CA HIS A 286 9.88 13.57 21.78
C HIS A 286 8.68 13.41 20.84
N LEU A 287 8.77 13.97 19.65
CA LEU A 287 7.67 13.94 18.68
C LEU A 287 7.61 12.58 17.99
N SER A 288 6.40 12.05 17.85
CA SER A 288 6.09 10.82 17.11
C SER A 288 5.59 11.10 15.72
N ARG A 289 4.69 12.03 15.59
CA ARG A 289 4.03 12.43 14.36
C ARG A 289 3.42 13.81 14.42
N PHE A 290 3.05 14.32 13.28
CA PHE A 290 2.21 15.51 13.18
C PHE A 290 1.14 15.30 12.09
N LYS A 291 0.12 16.13 12.13
CA LYS A 291 -0.96 16.12 11.15
C LYS A 291 -1.24 17.55 10.70
N THR A 292 -1.45 17.74 9.40
CA THR A 292 -1.76 19.04 8.80
C THR A 292 -3.12 18.98 8.10
N TRP A 293 -3.85 20.09 8.14
CA TRP A 293 -5.08 20.25 7.36
C TRP A 293 -4.92 21.39 6.36
N GLN A 294 -5.15 21.04 5.12
CA GLN A 294 -5.08 21.99 4.03
C GLN A 294 -6.34 22.87 3.95
N ARG A 295 -6.25 24.04 3.36
CA ARG A 295 -7.40 24.81 2.90
C ARG A 295 -8.13 24.00 1.81
N GLY A 296 -9.46 23.88 1.89
CA GLY A 296 -10.25 23.03 1.02
C GLY A 296 -11.52 23.70 0.54
N GLY A 297 -12.63 22.99 0.62
CA GLY A 297 -13.95 23.45 0.18
C GLY A 297 -14.21 23.22 -1.31
N GLY A 298 -13.52 22.28 -1.91
CA GLY A 298 -13.64 21.90 -3.32
C GLY A 298 -12.63 22.59 -4.23
N TRP A 299 -12.58 23.92 -4.21
CA TRP A 299 -11.67 24.69 -5.07
C TRP A 299 -10.22 24.64 -4.63
N TYR A 300 -9.98 24.77 -3.32
CA TYR A 300 -8.61 24.89 -2.79
C TYR A 300 -7.95 23.54 -2.48
N ASP A 301 -8.70 22.43 -2.44
CA ASP A 301 -8.10 21.11 -2.18
C ASP A 301 -7.01 20.81 -3.21
N PHE A 302 -5.83 20.35 -2.77
CA PHE A 302 -4.66 20.03 -3.63
C PHE A 302 -4.33 21.11 -4.64
N SER A 303 -4.44 22.38 -4.25
CA SER A 303 -4.23 23.52 -5.14
C SER A 303 -3.87 24.77 -4.35
N HIS A 304 -3.70 25.88 -5.07
CA HIS A 304 -3.35 27.19 -4.54
C HIS A 304 -2.06 27.15 -3.70
N GLY A 305 -2.02 27.82 -2.56
CA GLY A 305 -0.89 27.89 -1.64
C GLY A 305 -0.82 26.74 -0.64
N ASN A 306 -1.60 25.66 -0.79
CA ASN A 306 -1.46 24.49 0.07
C ASN A 306 -0.08 23.87 -0.08
N PRO A 307 0.64 23.57 1.03
CA PRO A 307 1.96 22.94 0.97
C PRO A 307 1.90 21.59 0.26
N LYS A 308 2.85 21.39 -0.67
CA LYS A 308 3.07 20.10 -1.35
C LYS A 308 4.30 19.41 -0.83
N ARG A 309 5.40 20.17 -0.60
CA ARG A 309 6.66 19.65 -0.03
C ARG A 309 7.22 20.64 0.98
N TRP A 310 7.66 20.15 2.13
CA TRP A 310 8.15 20.99 3.22
C TRP A 310 9.15 20.26 4.12
N ARG A 311 9.86 21.00 4.95
CA ARG A 311 10.73 20.51 6.02
C ARG A 311 10.17 20.92 7.37
N VAL A 312 10.30 20.02 8.34
CA VAL A 312 10.07 20.32 9.75
C VAL A 312 11.41 20.28 10.46
N TRP A 313 11.72 21.36 11.15
CA TRP A 313 12.92 21.50 11.97
C TRP A 313 12.50 21.63 13.43
N GLY A 314 13.30 21.08 14.32
CA GLY A 314 13.06 21.16 15.76
C GLY A 314 14.33 21.52 16.53
N THR A 315 14.16 22.24 17.63
CA THR A 315 15.22 22.50 18.61
C THR A 315 14.63 22.58 20.02
N ASN A 316 15.44 22.24 21.00
CA ASN A 316 15.08 22.45 22.42
C ASN A 316 15.63 23.79 22.95
N GLU A 317 16.60 24.36 22.25
CA GLU A 317 17.17 25.65 22.58
C GLU A 317 16.34 26.79 22.00
N ARG A 318 16.27 27.92 22.71
CA ARG A 318 15.58 29.10 22.19
C ARG A 318 16.17 29.52 20.84
N PRO A 319 15.34 29.76 19.82
CA PRO A 319 15.81 30.20 18.51
C PRO A 319 16.75 31.39 18.58
N ALA A 320 17.82 31.34 17.78
CA ALA A 320 18.81 32.43 17.73
C ALA A 320 18.14 33.74 17.29
N ALA A 321 18.54 34.86 17.92
CA ALA A 321 17.98 36.18 17.67
C ALA A 321 18.20 36.70 16.24
N ASP A 322 19.15 36.12 15.50
CA ASP A 322 19.43 36.43 14.08
C ASP A 322 18.54 35.59 13.12
N GLY A 323 17.71 34.68 13.66
CA GLY A 323 16.85 33.81 12.86
C GLY A 323 17.55 32.69 12.11
N SER A 324 18.85 32.47 12.34
CA SER A 324 19.62 31.40 11.70
C SER A 324 19.11 30.01 12.06
N PHE A 325 19.53 29.00 11.25
CA PHE A 325 19.25 27.57 11.51
C PHE A 325 20.31 26.91 12.42
N ASN A 326 21.18 27.71 13.09
CA ASN A 326 22.14 27.17 14.03
C ASN A 326 21.43 26.51 15.22
N GLY A 327 21.82 25.28 15.57
CA GLY A 327 21.21 24.51 16.65
C GLY A 327 19.87 23.84 16.31
N TRP A 328 19.41 23.92 15.06
CA TRP A 328 18.23 23.23 14.61
C TRP A 328 18.55 21.85 14.04
N THR A 329 17.74 20.87 14.36
CA THR A 329 17.77 19.53 13.77
C THR A 329 16.63 19.38 12.78
N MET A 330 16.92 18.93 11.57
CA MET A 330 15.88 18.60 10.61
C MET A 330 15.20 17.28 11.04
N LEU A 331 13.93 17.36 11.41
CA LEU A 331 13.11 16.21 11.83
C LEU A 331 12.62 15.40 10.61
N GLY A 332 12.57 16.03 9.45
CA GLY A 332 12.24 15.36 8.19
C GLY A 332 11.91 16.34 7.08
N GLU A 333 11.95 15.81 5.85
CA GLU A 333 11.36 16.42 4.67
C GLU A 333 10.14 15.58 4.26
N PHE A 334 9.02 16.24 4.01
CA PHE A 334 7.72 15.61 3.84
C PHE A 334 7.07 16.08 2.56
N GLU A 335 6.25 15.22 1.96
CA GLU A 335 5.45 15.52 0.79
C GLU A 335 3.99 15.14 1.06
N ALA A 336 3.06 16.00 0.65
CA ALA A 336 1.64 15.71 0.75
C ALA A 336 1.29 14.45 -0.05
N PRO A 337 0.36 13.61 0.44
CA PRO A 337 -0.07 12.43 -0.30
C PRO A 337 -0.54 12.79 -1.71
N ALA A 338 -0.30 11.89 -2.64
CA ALA A 338 -0.78 12.06 -4.01
C ALA A 338 -2.29 12.26 -4.03
N LYS A 339 -2.74 13.19 -4.87
CA LYS A 339 -4.15 13.44 -5.10
C LYS A 339 -4.83 12.18 -5.68
N PRO A 340 -5.90 11.64 -5.08
CA PRO A 340 -6.51 10.37 -5.49
C PRO A 340 -6.86 10.30 -6.97
N SER A 341 -7.43 11.36 -7.53
CA SER A 341 -7.81 11.41 -8.96
C SER A 341 -6.63 11.53 -9.91
N GLY A 342 -5.45 11.95 -9.43
CA GLY A 342 -4.29 12.29 -10.28
C GLY A 342 -4.50 13.51 -11.19
N ARG A 343 -5.61 14.24 -11.07
CA ARG A 343 -5.93 15.42 -11.88
C ARG A 343 -5.08 16.63 -11.49
N PRO A 344 -4.89 17.62 -12.37
CA PRO A 344 -4.13 18.83 -12.04
C PRO A 344 -4.79 19.63 -10.90
N PRO A 345 -4.04 20.59 -10.30
CA PRO A 345 -4.62 21.52 -9.32
C PRO A 345 -5.89 22.19 -9.83
N TYR A 346 -6.83 22.51 -8.93
CA TYR A 346 -8.16 23.10 -9.18
C TYR A 346 -9.18 22.19 -9.90
N ASP A 347 -8.79 21.03 -10.42
CA ASP A 347 -9.70 20.01 -10.97
C ASP A 347 -9.87 18.88 -9.93
N ASN A 348 -10.71 19.12 -8.92
CA ASN A 348 -10.93 18.21 -7.80
C ASN A 348 -12.21 17.39 -7.95
N THR A 349 -12.12 16.09 -7.70
CA THR A 349 -13.27 15.19 -7.57
C THR A 349 -13.83 15.23 -6.13
N ALA A 350 -15.03 14.68 -5.93
CA ALA A 350 -15.59 14.51 -4.58
C ALA A 350 -14.71 13.62 -3.69
N GLU A 351 -14.01 12.64 -4.28
CA GLU A 351 -13.05 11.78 -3.59
C GLU A 351 -11.81 12.55 -3.12
N ASP A 352 -11.24 13.43 -3.96
CA ASP A 352 -10.13 14.31 -3.59
C ASP A 352 -10.50 15.19 -2.39
N VAL A 353 -11.68 15.82 -2.44
CA VAL A 353 -12.18 16.68 -1.37
C VAL A 353 -12.39 15.89 -0.07
N ALA A 354 -12.98 14.70 -0.16
CA ALA A 354 -13.18 13.83 1.01
C ALA A 354 -11.84 13.37 1.61
N PHE A 355 -10.87 13.03 0.78
CA PHE A 355 -9.53 12.64 1.21
C PHE A 355 -8.79 13.80 1.88
N GLY A 356 -8.80 14.99 1.27
CA GLY A 356 -8.13 16.19 1.81
C GLY A 356 -8.72 16.67 3.14
N ARG A 357 -10.04 16.52 3.33
CA ARG A 357 -10.74 16.91 4.57
C ARG A 357 -10.25 16.16 5.82
N ASN A 358 -9.79 14.92 5.65
CA ASN A 358 -9.28 14.12 6.76
C ASN A 358 -7.95 14.64 7.33
N GLY A 359 -7.29 15.57 6.63
CA GLY A 359 -5.91 15.99 6.94
C GLY A 359 -4.89 14.89 6.65
N PHE A 360 -3.61 15.27 6.60
CA PHE A 360 -2.51 14.39 6.24
C PHE A 360 -1.60 14.17 7.44
N GLU A 361 -1.33 12.92 7.76
CA GLU A 361 -0.50 12.51 8.88
C GLU A 361 0.91 12.12 8.41
N PHE A 362 1.94 12.51 9.19
CA PHE A 362 3.34 12.30 8.89
C PHE A 362 4.08 11.82 10.13
N ASN A 363 4.82 10.73 10.01
CA ASN A 363 5.63 10.21 11.09
C ASN A 363 6.95 10.97 11.20
N ILE A 364 7.32 11.37 12.41
CA ILE A 364 8.67 11.83 12.73
C ILE A 364 9.57 10.59 12.88
N PRO A 365 10.76 10.56 12.28
CA PRO A 365 11.64 9.40 12.38
C PRO A 365 11.95 9.02 13.82
N PRO A 366 11.92 7.72 14.17
CA PRO A 366 12.34 7.24 15.49
C PRO A 366 13.75 7.72 15.84
N GLY A 367 13.98 8.06 17.12
CA GLY A 367 15.27 8.59 17.59
C GLY A 367 15.51 10.08 17.33
N SER A 368 14.50 10.80 16.81
CA SER A 368 14.56 12.27 16.72
C SER A 368 14.72 12.88 18.11
N PRO A 369 15.49 13.99 18.24
CA PRO A 369 15.73 14.61 19.53
C PRO A 369 14.45 15.21 20.13
N LYS A 370 14.47 15.39 21.44
CA LYS A 370 13.45 16.14 22.17
C LYS A 370 13.49 17.61 21.74
N VAL A 371 12.34 18.18 21.38
CA VAL A 371 12.24 19.54 20.84
C VAL A 371 11.09 20.31 21.49
N ARG A 372 11.26 21.61 21.64
CA ARG A 372 10.24 22.56 22.10
C ARG A 372 9.83 23.53 20.98
N TYR A 373 10.79 23.99 20.22
CA TYR A 373 10.55 24.94 19.13
C TYR A 373 10.50 24.22 17.79
N ILE A 374 9.54 24.59 16.97
CA ILE A 374 9.33 24.04 15.64
C ILE A 374 9.50 25.15 14.59
N ARG A 375 10.19 24.82 13.50
CA ARG A 375 10.23 25.65 12.29
C ARG A 375 9.64 24.83 11.14
N PHE A 376 8.57 25.35 10.56
CA PHE A 376 7.88 24.73 9.43
C PHE A 376 8.27 25.49 8.16
N GLN A 377 9.02 24.84 7.24
CA GLN A 377 9.58 25.44 6.04
C GLN A 377 8.97 24.83 4.79
N VAL A 378 8.14 25.59 4.07
CA VAL A 378 7.51 25.16 2.82
C VAL A 378 8.46 25.38 1.66
N LEU A 379 8.69 24.32 0.88
CA LEU A 379 9.57 24.29 -0.29
C LEU A 379 8.79 24.39 -1.60
N GLU A 380 7.58 23.81 -1.64
CA GLU A 380 6.74 23.72 -2.82
C GLU A 380 5.27 23.75 -2.42
N THR A 381 4.44 24.42 -3.21
CA THR A 381 2.98 24.38 -3.09
C THR A 381 2.34 23.68 -4.28
N TRP A 382 1.10 23.23 -4.14
CA TRP A 382 0.41 22.50 -5.20
C TRP A 382 0.27 23.27 -6.51
N SER A 383 0.18 24.60 -6.47
CA SER A 383 0.06 25.45 -7.67
C SER A 383 1.31 26.28 -7.96
N ASN A 384 2.47 25.92 -7.40
CA ASN A 384 3.74 26.64 -7.56
C ASN A 384 3.63 28.15 -7.23
N THR A 385 2.85 28.47 -6.18
CA THR A 385 2.71 29.84 -5.70
C THR A 385 3.94 30.29 -4.91
N ASN A 386 4.15 31.58 -4.78
CA ASN A 386 5.19 32.17 -3.93
C ASN A 386 4.75 32.40 -2.48
N PHE A 387 3.59 31.91 -2.09
CA PHE A 387 3.01 31.96 -0.75
C PHE A 387 2.42 30.58 -0.39
N TRP A 388 2.19 30.37 0.90
CA TRP A 388 1.52 29.18 1.38
C TRP A 388 0.50 29.51 2.49
N HIS A 389 -0.43 28.62 2.69
CA HIS A 389 -1.43 28.68 3.74
C HIS A 389 -1.76 27.29 4.26
N MET A 390 -2.24 27.20 5.48
CA MET A 390 -2.64 25.96 6.14
C MET A 390 -3.74 26.27 7.15
N ILE A 391 -4.70 25.38 7.29
CA ILE A 391 -5.81 25.55 8.23
C ILE A 391 -5.35 25.19 9.65
N GLU A 392 -4.75 24.01 9.84
CA GLU A 392 -4.47 23.51 11.17
C GLU A 392 -3.25 22.58 11.16
N ILE A 393 -2.52 22.53 12.30
CA ILE A 393 -1.45 21.59 12.56
C ILE A 393 -1.60 21.00 13.96
N SER A 394 -1.37 19.71 14.11
CA SER A 394 -1.36 19.01 15.40
C SER A 394 -0.12 18.16 15.51
N PHE A 395 0.45 18.07 16.70
CA PHE A 395 1.60 17.22 17.00
C PHE A 395 1.24 16.22 18.08
N TRP A 396 1.86 15.04 18.00
CA TRP A 396 1.81 14.00 19.03
C TRP A 396 3.20 13.63 19.46
N GLY A 397 3.33 13.20 20.70
CA GLY A 397 4.60 12.78 21.25
C GLY A 397 4.51 12.47 22.72
N GLN A 398 5.67 12.34 23.33
CA GLN A 398 5.86 12.10 24.76
C GLN A 398 6.70 13.21 25.36
N GLN A 399 6.25 13.76 26.52
CA GLN A 399 6.97 14.75 27.29
C GLN A 399 8.23 14.19 27.96
#